data_17348640c4b3d407801980a2fbb7de4d
#
_entry.id   17348640c4b3d407801980a2fbb7de4d
#
_cell.length_a   1.000
_cell.length_b   1.000
_cell.length_c   1.000
_cell.angle_alpha   90.00
_cell.angle_beta   90.00
_cell.angle_gamma   90.00
#
_symmetry.space_group_name_H-M   'P 1'
#
loop_
_entity.id
_entity.type
_entity.pdbx_description
1 polymer ?
#
loop_
_entity_poly.entity_id
_entity_poly.type
_entity_poly.pdbx_seq_one_letter_code
_entity_poly.pdbx_strand_id
1 'polypeptide(L)'
;MNKYDHKISQKNVIKQLDETVINKIAAGEVVERPASAVKELIENSIDAGCSDITIEVADGGKTLIRVIDDGLGMSDIDLPIALRRHATSKLPNDNLLNINSFGFRGEALPSLGAVGRLRIISHNDGNGAHEINVNGGKISDIKPAARTLGTTIELRDLFYATPARLKFLRSTKSELKAITDTVKGLSISTPNVAFTLIDKTGGKSRKILQVQKEKDVSLASIKNRLSRVLGQDFSKNSISIDVTREDVNLTGYVCLPTYARASNAMQYFFVNSRQVRDKQLIGALRAAYSDFMPRDRFPAAAIYIKCRPDFVDVNVHPGKSEVRFRDPQGIRSLIVTGIRQVIAIEGHRSSSTLSTAALGAMREQTHQMPSANNEQVTKNSKNMKMMKNCLLYT
;
A
#
# COMPACT_ATOMS: atom_id res chain seq x y z
N MET A 1 -30.40 60.34 -7.74
CA MET A 1 -30.18 59.78 -9.10
C MET A 1 -29.28 58.57 -9.00
N ASN A 2 -29.92 57.40 -8.95
CA ASN A 2 -29.23 56.09 -8.81
C ASN A 2 -28.67 55.66 -10.19
N LYS A 3 -27.35 55.55 -10.29
CA LYS A 3 -26.67 54.86 -11.38
C LYS A 3 -26.32 53.43 -10.92
N TYR A 4 -27.25 52.55 -10.94
CA TYR A 4 -26.97 51.11 -11.02
C TYR A 4 -27.34 50.67 -12.46
N ASP A 5 -26.39 50.85 -13.38
CA ASP A 5 -26.42 50.19 -14.66
C ASP A 5 -26.18 48.69 -14.43
N HIS A 6 -27.25 47.92 -14.39
CA HIS A 6 -27.22 46.49 -14.55
C HIS A 6 -26.75 46.20 -15.99
N LYS A 7 -25.46 45.94 -16.15
CA LYS A 7 -24.98 45.09 -17.24
C LYS A 7 -25.69 43.75 -17.09
N ILE A 8 -26.81 43.58 -17.81
CA ILE A 8 -27.46 42.28 -17.99
C ILE A 8 -26.44 41.39 -18.66
N SER A 9 -25.87 40.49 -17.86
CA SER A 9 -24.91 39.47 -18.25
C SER A 9 -25.44 38.68 -19.44
N GLN A 10 -24.55 38.38 -20.38
CA GLN A 10 -24.74 37.40 -21.45
C GLN A 10 -25.50 36.20 -20.88
N LYS A 11 -26.67 35.89 -21.45
CA LYS A 11 -27.42 34.67 -21.16
C LYS A 11 -26.47 33.49 -21.18
N ASN A 12 -26.30 32.80 -20.05
CA ASN A 12 -25.57 31.53 -19.99
C ASN A 12 -26.33 30.51 -20.83
N VAL A 13 -25.93 30.38 -22.10
CA VAL A 13 -26.52 29.39 -23.00
C VAL A 13 -25.86 28.06 -22.72
N ILE A 14 -26.67 27.03 -22.47
CA ILE A 14 -26.18 25.64 -22.35
C ILE A 14 -25.61 25.25 -23.70
N LYS A 15 -24.33 24.81 -23.71
CA LYS A 15 -23.64 24.32 -24.92
C LYS A 15 -22.97 23.01 -24.63
N GLN A 16 -22.90 22.13 -25.61
CA GLN A 16 -22.08 20.93 -25.57
C GLN A 16 -20.61 21.34 -25.59
N LEU A 17 -19.80 20.78 -24.67
CA LEU A 17 -18.38 21.04 -24.63
C LEU A 17 -17.64 20.22 -25.68
N ASP A 18 -16.50 20.76 -26.15
CA ASP A 18 -15.58 20.01 -26.98
C ASP A 18 -15.03 18.79 -26.28
N GLU A 19 -14.79 17.72 -27.00
CA GLU A 19 -14.29 16.45 -26.50
C GLU A 19 -12.97 16.61 -25.70
N THR A 20 -12.09 17.51 -26.15
CA THR A 20 -10.85 17.87 -25.46
C THR A 20 -11.09 18.51 -24.08
N VAL A 21 -12.12 19.34 -23.97
CA VAL A 21 -12.52 19.97 -22.68
C VAL A 21 -13.16 18.94 -21.77
N ILE A 22 -14.06 18.10 -22.31
CA ILE A 22 -14.67 16.98 -21.57
C ILE A 22 -13.58 16.07 -21.00
N ASN A 23 -12.57 15.73 -21.82
CA ASN A 23 -11.45 14.89 -21.40
C ASN A 23 -10.62 15.52 -20.27
N LYS A 24 -10.39 16.83 -20.31
CA LYS A 24 -9.67 17.55 -19.23
C LYS A 24 -10.46 17.63 -17.92
N ILE A 25 -11.79 17.77 -18.00
CA ILE A 25 -12.68 17.78 -16.83
C ILE A 25 -12.67 16.39 -16.17
N ALA A 26 -12.95 15.34 -16.94
CA ALA A 26 -12.98 13.98 -16.45
C ALA A 26 -11.60 13.47 -15.98
N ALA A 27 -10.51 13.85 -16.67
CA ALA A 27 -9.17 13.59 -16.17
C ALA A 27 -8.95 14.16 -14.77
N GLY A 28 -9.71 15.17 -14.41
CA GLY A 28 -9.72 15.77 -13.10
C GLY A 28 -10.28 14.91 -12.00
N GLU A 29 -11.20 14.08 -12.30
CA GLU A 29 -11.84 13.15 -11.36
C GLU A 29 -11.04 11.86 -11.24
N VAL A 30 -10.34 11.45 -12.30
CA VAL A 30 -9.53 10.22 -12.35
C VAL A 30 -8.12 10.46 -11.82
N VAL A 31 -7.50 11.59 -12.17
CA VAL A 31 -6.10 11.92 -11.83
C VAL A 31 -6.06 13.16 -10.96
N GLU A 32 -6.22 13.00 -9.67
CA GLU A 32 -6.13 14.10 -8.70
C GLU A 32 -4.69 14.55 -8.43
N ARG A 33 -3.74 13.60 -8.43
CA ARG A 33 -2.35 13.81 -8.06
C ARG A 33 -1.43 12.74 -8.68
N PRO A 34 -0.08 12.95 -8.66
CA PRO A 34 0.88 11.98 -9.21
C PRO A 34 0.70 10.54 -8.69
N ALA A 35 0.42 10.38 -7.40
CA ALA A 35 0.21 9.06 -6.79
C ALA A 35 -1.01 8.33 -7.38
N SER A 36 -2.06 9.05 -7.80
CA SER A 36 -3.24 8.45 -8.47
C SER A 36 -2.86 7.94 -9.86
N ALA A 37 -2.07 8.72 -10.63
CA ALA A 37 -1.56 8.28 -11.93
C ALA A 37 -0.68 7.01 -11.80
N VAL A 38 0.26 7.00 -10.85
CA VAL A 38 1.11 5.84 -10.57
C VAL A 38 0.26 4.62 -10.19
N LYS A 39 -0.76 4.79 -9.35
CA LYS A 39 -1.67 3.71 -8.96
C LYS A 39 -2.35 3.08 -10.17
N GLU A 40 -3.02 3.88 -11.01
CA GLU A 40 -3.75 3.38 -12.18
C GLU A 40 -2.82 2.67 -13.18
N LEU A 41 -1.59 3.20 -13.39
CA LEU A 41 -0.61 2.58 -14.27
C LEU A 41 -0.13 1.23 -13.75
N ILE A 42 0.19 1.13 -12.44
CA ILE A 42 0.59 -0.13 -11.81
C ILE A 42 -0.55 -1.14 -11.83
N GLU A 43 -1.78 -0.73 -11.53
CA GLU A 43 -2.97 -1.59 -11.58
C GLU A 43 -3.18 -2.15 -13.01
N ASN A 44 -2.92 -1.35 -14.05
CA ASN A 44 -2.96 -1.83 -15.43
C ASN A 44 -1.87 -2.86 -15.73
N SER A 45 -0.65 -2.66 -15.23
CA SER A 45 0.46 -3.63 -15.38
C SER A 45 0.14 -4.95 -14.68
N ILE A 46 -0.42 -4.91 -13.46
CA ILE A 46 -0.85 -6.12 -12.74
C ILE A 46 -1.96 -6.85 -13.50
N ASP A 47 -2.95 -6.12 -14.02
CA ASP A 47 -4.03 -6.69 -14.84
C ASP A 47 -3.51 -7.31 -16.16
N ALA A 48 -2.37 -6.81 -16.69
CA ALA A 48 -1.68 -7.38 -17.84
C ALA A 48 -0.85 -8.63 -17.50
N GLY A 49 -0.92 -9.12 -16.25
CA GLY A 49 -0.25 -10.36 -15.82
C GLY A 49 1.27 -10.25 -15.70
N CYS A 50 1.79 -9.06 -15.44
CA CYS A 50 3.23 -8.84 -15.29
C CYS A 50 3.82 -9.57 -14.07
N SER A 51 5.13 -9.84 -14.14
CA SER A 51 5.91 -10.41 -13.05
C SER A 51 6.91 -9.43 -12.45
N ASP A 52 7.23 -8.36 -13.16
CA ASP A 52 8.13 -7.28 -12.71
C ASP A 52 7.59 -5.90 -13.11
N ILE A 53 7.60 -4.96 -12.20
CA ILE A 53 7.22 -3.57 -12.45
C ILE A 53 8.32 -2.64 -11.96
N THR A 54 8.87 -1.85 -12.87
CA THR A 54 9.79 -0.75 -12.54
C THR A 54 9.07 0.59 -12.69
N ILE A 55 9.10 1.39 -11.65
CA ILE A 55 8.52 2.73 -11.58
C ILE A 55 9.63 3.75 -11.43
N GLU A 56 9.73 4.69 -12.34
CA GLU A 56 10.64 5.82 -12.28
C GLU A 56 9.84 7.12 -12.16
N VAL A 57 10.23 7.98 -11.22
CA VAL A 57 9.57 9.27 -11.01
C VAL A 57 10.60 10.37 -10.86
N ALA A 58 10.27 11.60 -11.28
CA ALA A 58 11.08 12.77 -11.02
C ALA A 58 10.19 13.91 -10.50
N ASP A 59 10.74 14.72 -9.60
CA ASP A 59 10.07 15.85 -8.95
C ASP A 59 8.73 15.49 -8.31
N GLY A 60 8.69 14.30 -7.65
CA GLY A 60 7.47 13.80 -7.04
C GLY A 60 6.41 13.39 -8.06
N GLY A 61 6.81 13.03 -9.28
CA GLY A 61 5.93 12.64 -10.38
C GLY A 61 5.36 13.82 -11.17
N LYS A 62 5.85 15.04 -10.98
CA LYS A 62 5.41 16.22 -11.74
C LYS A 62 6.04 16.27 -13.12
N THR A 63 7.34 16.02 -13.22
CA THR A 63 8.09 16.07 -14.48
C THR A 63 8.19 14.73 -15.17
N LEU A 64 8.20 13.62 -14.41
CA LEU A 64 8.26 12.27 -14.96
C LEU A 64 7.50 11.28 -14.06
N ILE A 65 6.67 10.47 -14.69
CA ILE A 65 6.20 9.18 -14.20
C ILE A 65 6.42 8.19 -15.34
N ARG A 66 7.23 7.13 -15.12
CA ARG A 66 7.44 6.06 -16.08
C ARG A 66 7.18 4.73 -15.39
N VAL A 67 6.31 3.92 -15.96
CA VAL A 67 6.03 2.56 -15.50
C VAL A 67 6.42 1.59 -16.61
N ILE A 68 7.20 0.60 -16.25
CA ILE A 68 7.76 -0.41 -17.15
C ILE A 68 7.34 -1.77 -16.59
N ASP A 69 6.68 -2.58 -17.39
CA ASP A 69 6.26 -3.94 -17.02
C ASP A 69 6.62 -4.97 -18.10
N ASP A 70 6.65 -6.22 -17.71
CA ASP A 70 6.87 -7.41 -18.55
C ASP A 70 5.56 -8.17 -18.85
N GLY A 71 4.40 -7.48 -18.77
CA GLY A 71 3.08 -8.07 -19.02
C GLY A 71 2.82 -8.41 -20.49
N LEU A 72 1.58 -8.79 -20.79
CA LEU A 72 1.16 -9.26 -22.14
C LEU A 72 1.36 -8.23 -23.26
N GLY A 73 1.48 -6.93 -22.94
CA GLY A 73 1.56 -5.86 -23.91
C GLY A 73 0.25 -5.63 -24.68
N MET A 74 0.35 -4.74 -25.67
CA MET A 74 -0.76 -4.36 -26.57
C MET A 74 -0.29 -4.45 -28.02
N SER A 75 -1.17 -4.87 -28.92
CA SER A 75 -0.92 -4.86 -30.36
C SER A 75 -0.94 -3.44 -30.94
N ASP A 76 -0.50 -3.28 -32.19
CA ASP A 76 -0.63 -2.06 -32.97
C ASP A 76 -2.09 -1.64 -33.16
N ILE A 77 -3.01 -2.61 -33.20
CA ILE A 77 -4.48 -2.36 -33.32
C ILE A 77 -5.02 -1.90 -31.94
N ASP A 78 -4.59 -2.50 -30.83
CA ASP A 78 -5.11 -2.19 -29.51
C ASP A 78 -4.60 -0.85 -28.95
N LEU A 79 -3.38 -0.45 -29.28
CA LEU A 79 -2.75 0.77 -28.78
C LEU A 79 -3.61 2.03 -28.98
N PRO A 80 -4.15 2.34 -30.18
CA PRO A 80 -5.02 3.51 -30.37
C PRO A 80 -6.39 3.33 -29.72
N ILE A 81 -6.88 2.09 -29.60
CA ILE A 81 -8.15 1.80 -28.93
C ILE A 81 -8.03 2.04 -27.43
N ALA A 82 -6.92 1.66 -26.82
CA ALA A 82 -6.66 1.88 -25.39
C ALA A 82 -6.62 3.37 -24.99
N LEU A 83 -6.46 4.28 -25.96
CA LEU A 83 -6.52 5.72 -25.79
C LEU A 83 -7.91 6.32 -26.00
N ARG A 84 -8.89 5.52 -26.40
CA ARG A 84 -10.31 5.92 -26.49
C ARG A 84 -10.98 5.79 -25.14
N ARG A 85 -11.91 6.68 -24.83
CA ARG A 85 -12.71 6.59 -23.59
C ARG A 85 -13.64 5.39 -23.66
N HIS A 86 -13.85 4.79 -22.49
CA HIS A 86 -14.73 3.63 -22.33
C HIS A 86 -14.28 2.39 -23.11
N ALA A 87 -13.04 2.37 -23.61
CA ALA A 87 -12.45 1.19 -24.22
C ALA A 87 -11.73 0.34 -23.15
N THR A 88 -12.16 -0.90 -22.97
CA THR A 88 -11.59 -1.82 -21.99
C THR A 88 -11.70 -3.27 -22.47
N SER A 89 -10.66 -4.04 -22.24
CA SER A 89 -10.65 -5.50 -22.42
C SER A 89 -11.06 -6.28 -21.16
N LYS A 90 -11.41 -5.54 -20.07
CA LYS A 90 -11.50 -6.09 -18.71
C LYS A 90 -12.95 -6.33 -18.23
N LEU A 91 -13.94 -6.15 -19.10
CA LEU A 91 -15.35 -6.42 -18.84
C LEU A 91 -15.87 -7.46 -19.86
N PRO A 92 -15.57 -8.75 -19.69
CA PRO A 92 -16.20 -9.77 -20.51
C PRO A 92 -17.71 -9.81 -20.16
N ASN A 93 -18.56 -9.75 -21.17
CA ASN A 93 -20.03 -9.85 -21.07
C ASN A 93 -20.74 -8.68 -20.35
N ASP A 94 -20.16 -7.48 -20.29
CA ASP A 94 -20.76 -6.25 -19.71
C ASP A 94 -21.28 -6.42 -18.28
N ASN A 95 -20.81 -7.43 -17.54
CA ASN A 95 -21.26 -7.75 -16.19
C ASN A 95 -20.48 -6.95 -15.13
N LEU A 96 -21.05 -5.84 -14.70
CA LEU A 96 -20.52 -4.99 -13.64
C LEU A 96 -20.54 -5.61 -12.24
N LEU A 97 -21.23 -6.73 -12.05
CA LEU A 97 -21.32 -7.40 -10.73
C LEU A 97 -20.13 -8.34 -10.46
N ASN A 98 -19.34 -8.70 -11.48
CA ASN A 98 -18.23 -9.62 -11.33
C ASN A 98 -16.92 -8.99 -11.84
N ILE A 99 -16.45 -7.93 -11.18
CA ILE A 99 -15.23 -7.22 -11.51
C ILE A 99 -14.05 -7.90 -10.82
N ASN A 100 -13.29 -8.68 -11.58
CA ASN A 100 -12.08 -9.38 -11.10
C ASN A 100 -10.78 -8.61 -11.38
N SER A 101 -10.81 -7.55 -12.19
CA SER A 101 -9.68 -6.70 -12.55
C SER A 101 -9.60 -5.44 -11.69
N PHE A 102 -8.43 -4.86 -11.54
CA PHE A 102 -8.26 -3.55 -10.86
C PHE A 102 -8.86 -2.40 -11.65
N GLY A 103 -8.66 -2.36 -12.98
CA GLY A 103 -9.23 -1.37 -13.90
C GLY A 103 -10.37 -1.95 -14.71
N PHE A 104 -11.44 -1.16 -14.97
CA PHE A 104 -12.57 -1.58 -15.79
C PHE A 104 -13.24 -0.44 -16.55
N ARG A 105 -12.95 0.84 -16.20
CA ARG A 105 -13.65 2.01 -16.75
C ARG A 105 -13.16 2.47 -18.12
N GLY A 106 -11.94 2.07 -18.54
CA GLY A 106 -11.33 2.50 -19.79
C GLY A 106 -11.06 4.01 -19.85
N GLU A 107 -10.74 4.66 -18.73
CA GLU A 107 -10.59 6.12 -18.64
C GLU A 107 -9.18 6.57 -18.24
N ALA A 108 -8.34 5.69 -17.70
CA ALA A 108 -7.04 6.08 -17.14
C ALA A 108 -6.09 6.65 -18.20
N LEU A 109 -5.81 5.90 -19.27
CA LEU A 109 -4.88 6.33 -20.33
C LEU A 109 -5.36 7.56 -21.08
N PRO A 110 -6.64 7.66 -21.54
CA PRO A 110 -7.17 8.89 -22.15
C PRO A 110 -7.04 10.11 -21.24
N SER A 111 -7.32 9.95 -19.94
CA SER A 111 -7.23 11.02 -18.94
C SER A 111 -5.80 11.49 -18.74
N LEU A 112 -4.84 10.57 -18.64
CA LEU A 112 -3.41 10.91 -18.51
C LEU A 112 -2.90 11.64 -19.76
N GLY A 113 -3.28 11.18 -20.97
CA GLY A 113 -2.93 11.83 -22.23
C GLY A 113 -3.56 13.21 -22.40
N ALA A 114 -4.74 13.47 -21.80
CA ALA A 114 -5.41 14.77 -21.86
C ALA A 114 -4.71 15.83 -20.98
N VAL A 115 -4.08 15.44 -19.86
CA VAL A 115 -3.48 16.39 -18.91
C VAL A 115 -1.97 16.44 -18.95
N GLY A 116 -1.29 15.48 -19.58
CA GLY A 116 0.16 15.36 -19.67
C GLY A 116 0.65 15.07 -21.08
N ARG A 117 1.94 14.79 -21.19
CA ARG A 117 2.58 14.26 -22.40
C ARG A 117 2.80 12.77 -22.18
N LEU A 118 1.94 11.96 -22.79
CA LEU A 118 1.93 10.51 -22.63
C LEU A 118 2.63 9.85 -23.81
N ARG A 119 3.54 8.94 -23.54
CA ARG A 119 4.18 8.06 -24.50
C ARG A 119 3.96 6.62 -24.07
N ILE A 120 3.48 5.79 -24.96
CA ILE A 120 3.29 4.37 -24.73
C ILE A 120 4.12 3.61 -25.74
N ILE A 121 4.96 2.69 -25.27
CA ILE A 121 5.66 1.70 -26.08
C ILE A 121 5.19 0.35 -25.61
N SER A 122 4.63 -0.46 -26.50
CA SER A 122 4.14 -1.79 -26.13
C SER A 122 4.56 -2.84 -27.15
N HIS A 123 4.82 -4.03 -26.65
CA HIS A 123 5.14 -5.21 -27.44
C HIS A 123 4.33 -6.38 -26.90
N ASN A 124 3.49 -6.94 -27.77
CA ASN A 124 2.87 -8.24 -27.55
C ASN A 124 3.56 -9.31 -28.42
N ASP A 125 3.20 -10.58 -28.19
CA ASP A 125 3.88 -11.73 -28.81
C ASP A 125 3.63 -11.90 -30.33
N GLY A 126 2.95 -10.94 -31.02
CA GLY A 126 2.51 -11.10 -32.41
C GLY A 126 3.23 -10.25 -33.43
N ASN A 127 3.35 -8.93 -33.21
CA ASN A 127 3.59 -7.94 -34.29
C ASN A 127 4.77 -6.99 -34.04
N GLY A 128 5.68 -7.31 -33.13
CA GLY A 128 6.77 -6.43 -32.75
C GLY A 128 6.33 -5.29 -31.82
N ALA A 129 7.24 -4.38 -31.53
CA ALA A 129 6.97 -3.25 -30.65
C ALA A 129 6.51 -2.04 -31.42
N HIS A 130 5.53 -1.34 -30.84
CA HIS A 130 4.96 -0.11 -31.40
C HIS A 130 4.90 1.00 -30.35
N GLU A 131 4.98 2.23 -30.83
CA GLU A 131 4.91 3.46 -30.03
C GLU A 131 3.77 4.36 -30.49
N ILE A 132 3.09 4.96 -29.53
CA ILE A 132 2.11 6.02 -29.74
C ILE A 132 2.33 7.15 -28.73
N ASN A 133 2.11 8.40 -29.17
CA ASN A 133 2.26 9.58 -28.33
C ASN A 133 0.96 10.35 -28.23
N VAL A 134 0.68 10.89 -27.03
CA VAL A 134 -0.47 11.79 -26.80
C VAL A 134 0.03 13.07 -26.15
N ASN A 135 -0.28 14.20 -26.72
CA ASN A 135 0.14 15.50 -26.24
C ASN A 135 -1.08 16.41 -25.99
N GLY A 136 -1.50 16.53 -24.72
CA GLY A 136 -2.66 17.33 -24.35
C GLY A 136 -3.96 16.89 -25.02
N GLY A 137 -4.13 15.59 -25.26
CA GLY A 137 -5.27 14.98 -25.93
C GLY A 137 -5.11 14.78 -27.45
N LYS A 138 -4.03 15.28 -28.07
CA LYS A 138 -3.72 15.02 -29.47
C LYS A 138 -2.92 13.74 -29.61
N ILE A 139 -3.49 12.76 -30.29
CA ILE A 139 -2.88 11.44 -30.53
C ILE A 139 -2.04 11.51 -31.81
N SER A 140 -0.82 10.96 -31.80
CA SER A 140 0.03 10.81 -32.99
C SER A 140 -0.27 9.52 -33.74
N ASP A 141 0.30 9.38 -34.94
CA ASP A 141 0.34 8.11 -35.63
C ASP A 141 1.21 7.10 -34.87
N ILE A 142 0.89 5.82 -35.06
CA ILE A 142 1.66 4.70 -34.53
C ILE A 142 2.99 4.60 -35.28
N LYS A 143 4.07 4.30 -34.53
CA LYS A 143 5.40 4.10 -35.11
C LYS A 143 5.99 2.77 -34.62
N PRO A 144 6.78 2.09 -35.44
CA PRO A 144 7.60 0.97 -34.96
C PRO A 144 8.53 1.43 -33.83
N ALA A 145 8.76 0.57 -32.87
CA ALA A 145 9.64 0.82 -31.74
C ALA A 145 10.48 -0.42 -31.42
N ALA A 146 11.47 -0.27 -30.52
CA ALA A 146 12.27 -1.38 -30.03
C ALA A 146 11.95 -1.60 -28.54
N ARG A 147 11.45 -2.79 -28.21
CA ARG A 147 11.17 -3.22 -26.86
C ARG A 147 11.08 -4.75 -26.79
N THR A 148 11.41 -5.33 -25.66
CA THR A 148 11.04 -6.70 -25.27
C THR A 148 9.55 -6.77 -24.92
N LEU A 149 8.99 -7.96 -24.71
CA LEU A 149 7.61 -8.16 -24.29
C LEU A 149 7.21 -7.23 -23.14
N GLY A 150 5.98 -6.72 -23.14
CA GLY A 150 5.42 -5.87 -22.10
C GLY A 150 5.14 -4.44 -22.53
N THR A 151 4.94 -3.53 -21.55
CA THR A 151 4.58 -2.14 -21.81
C THR A 151 5.46 -1.15 -21.05
N THR A 152 5.83 -0.05 -21.71
CA THR A 152 6.40 1.14 -21.07
C THR A 152 5.44 2.30 -21.27
N ILE A 153 4.97 2.86 -20.17
CA ILE A 153 4.16 4.08 -20.17
C ILE A 153 4.97 5.19 -19.53
N GLU A 154 5.22 6.25 -20.29
CA GLU A 154 5.94 7.44 -19.83
C GLU A 154 4.99 8.65 -19.90
N LEU A 155 4.77 9.27 -18.75
CA LEU A 155 4.00 10.50 -18.60
C LEU A 155 4.94 11.61 -18.17
N ARG A 156 5.07 12.64 -18.99
CA ARG A 156 5.85 13.85 -18.70
C ARG A 156 4.96 15.04 -18.46
N ASP A 157 5.48 15.99 -17.68
CA ASP A 157 4.88 17.29 -17.43
C ASP A 157 3.40 17.19 -17.03
N LEU A 158 3.13 16.39 -15.98
CA LEU A 158 1.76 16.17 -15.48
C LEU A 158 1.09 17.51 -15.18
N PHE A 159 -0.12 17.70 -15.69
CA PHE A 159 -0.94 18.91 -15.58
C PHE A 159 -0.45 20.13 -16.38
N TYR A 160 0.48 19.98 -17.33
CA TYR A 160 0.85 21.11 -18.19
C TYR A 160 -0.34 21.66 -18.97
N ALA A 161 -1.27 20.80 -19.39
CA ALA A 161 -2.49 21.20 -20.11
C ALA A 161 -3.59 21.75 -19.17
N THR A 162 -3.38 21.68 -17.86
CA THR A 162 -4.29 22.17 -16.80
C THR A 162 -3.51 22.88 -15.69
N PRO A 163 -2.84 24.02 -15.98
CA PRO A 163 -1.84 24.64 -15.08
C PRO A 163 -2.41 25.09 -13.74
N ALA A 164 -3.72 25.34 -13.64
CA ALA A 164 -4.38 25.62 -12.37
C ALA A 164 -4.18 24.46 -11.36
N ARG A 165 -4.16 23.20 -11.82
CA ARG A 165 -3.97 22.03 -10.95
C ARG A 165 -2.56 21.90 -10.39
N LEU A 166 -1.53 22.35 -11.11
CA LEU A 166 -0.16 22.37 -10.60
C LEU A 166 -0.05 23.16 -9.29
N LYS A 167 -0.86 24.22 -9.13
CA LYS A 167 -0.87 25.06 -7.92
C LYS A 167 -1.42 24.34 -6.68
N PHE A 168 -2.20 23.28 -6.86
CA PHE A 168 -2.77 22.49 -5.76
C PHE A 168 -1.91 21.28 -5.38
N LEU A 169 -0.85 20.97 -6.14
CA LEU A 169 0.06 19.91 -5.77
C LEU A 169 0.88 20.30 -4.56
N ARG A 170 1.11 19.34 -3.68
CA ARG A 170 1.95 19.51 -2.49
C ARG A 170 3.42 19.60 -2.88
N SER A 171 4.29 19.74 -1.88
CA SER A 171 5.75 19.75 -2.11
C SER A 171 6.19 18.43 -2.76
N THR A 172 7.28 18.48 -3.55
CA THR A 172 7.89 17.31 -4.21
C THR A 172 8.11 16.15 -3.23
N LYS A 173 8.61 16.45 -2.03
CA LYS A 173 8.82 15.45 -0.97
C LYS A 173 7.50 14.79 -0.52
N SER A 174 6.42 15.57 -0.40
CA SER A 174 5.10 15.06 -0.01
C SER A 174 4.47 14.20 -1.11
N GLU A 175 4.62 14.60 -2.39
CA GLU A 175 4.13 13.81 -3.53
C GLU A 175 4.91 12.50 -3.66
N LEU A 176 6.25 12.55 -3.54
CA LEU A 176 7.10 11.35 -3.56
C LEU A 176 6.75 10.38 -2.43
N LYS A 177 6.46 10.90 -1.23
CA LYS A 177 5.97 10.08 -0.11
C LYS A 177 4.66 9.39 -0.46
N ALA A 178 3.70 10.11 -1.03
CA ALA A 178 2.42 9.54 -1.42
C ALA A 178 2.56 8.46 -2.50
N ILE A 179 3.44 8.66 -3.50
CA ILE A 179 3.77 7.64 -4.49
C ILE A 179 4.38 6.41 -3.80
N THR A 180 5.35 6.61 -2.90
CA THR A 180 5.99 5.53 -2.15
C THR A 180 4.98 4.72 -1.35
N ASP A 181 4.06 5.39 -0.64
CA ASP A 181 3.01 4.73 0.16
C ASP A 181 2.04 3.94 -0.75
N THR A 182 1.73 4.44 -1.95
CA THR A 182 0.91 3.74 -2.95
C THR A 182 1.62 2.50 -3.49
N VAL A 183 2.89 2.62 -3.90
CA VAL A 183 3.68 1.48 -4.41
C VAL A 183 3.86 0.42 -3.32
N LYS A 184 4.12 0.80 -2.07
CA LYS A 184 4.18 -0.12 -0.94
C LYS A 184 2.87 -0.90 -0.79
N GLY A 185 1.74 -0.22 -0.80
CA GLY A 185 0.43 -0.86 -0.67
C GLY A 185 0.16 -1.87 -1.78
N LEU A 186 0.40 -1.50 -3.04
CA LEU A 186 0.24 -2.39 -4.18
C LEU A 186 1.23 -3.57 -4.13
N SER A 187 2.48 -3.33 -3.74
CA SER A 187 3.47 -4.41 -3.58
C SER A 187 3.10 -5.41 -2.48
N ILE A 188 2.40 -4.97 -1.43
CA ILE A 188 1.89 -5.84 -0.37
C ILE A 188 0.70 -6.66 -0.87
N SER A 189 -0.19 -6.07 -1.68
CA SER A 189 -1.39 -6.78 -2.21
C SER A 189 -1.06 -7.84 -3.25
N THR A 190 0.08 -7.71 -3.94
CA THR A 190 0.50 -8.60 -5.04
C THR A 190 1.90 -9.17 -4.79
N PRO A 191 2.06 -10.10 -3.85
CA PRO A 191 3.37 -10.64 -3.48
C PRO A 191 4.07 -11.40 -4.60
N ASN A 192 3.34 -11.89 -5.60
CA ASN A 192 3.85 -12.59 -6.78
C ASN A 192 4.46 -11.67 -7.86
N VAL A 193 4.44 -10.34 -7.66
CA VAL A 193 5.04 -9.35 -8.57
C VAL A 193 6.25 -8.69 -7.91
N ALA A 194 7.34 -8.51 -8.65
CA ALA A 194 8.50 -7.71 -8.22
C ALA A 194 8.22 -6.22 -8.44
N PHE A 195 8.71 -5.36 -7.52
CA PHE A 195 8.56 -3.91 -7.62
C PHE A 195 9.88 -3.20 -7.41
N THR A 196 10.18 -2.24 -8.29
CA THR A 196 11.30 -1.32 -8.14
C THR A 196 10.81 0.11 -8.30
N LEU A 197 10.99 0.96 -7.27
CA LEU A 197 10.69 2.40 -7.33
C LEU A 197 11.99 3.19 -7.30
N ILE A 198 12.18 4.05 -8.30
CA ILE A 198 13.38 4.86 -8.51
C ILE A 198 12.99 6.34 -8.58
N ASP A 199 13.66 7.19 -7.80
CA ASP A 199 13.60 8.63 -7.91
C ASP A 199 14.73 9.13 -8.83
N LYS A 200 14.35 9.81 -9.90
CA LYS A 200 15.22 10.39 -10.94
C LYS A 200 15.37 11.91 -10.80
N THR A 201 14.95 12.48 -9.69
CA THR A 201 15.00 13.93 -9.46
C THR A 201 16.42 14.49 -9.57
N GLY A 202 16.57 15.57 -10.32
CA GLY A 202 17.87 16.26 -10.48
C GLY A 202 18.91 15.46 -11.24
N GLY A 203 18.52 14.55 -12.13
CA GLY A 203 19.41 13.71 -12.94
C GLY A 203 20.10 12.58 -12.16
N LYS A 204 19.87 12.47 -10.86
CA LYS A 204 20.39 11.40 -10.01
C LYS A 204 19.38 10.25 -9.99
N SER A 205 19.89 9.02 -9.89
CA SER A 205 19.04 7.82 -9.77
C SER A 205 19.15 7.26 -8.36
N ARG A 206 18.05 7.33 -7.59
CA ARG A 206 17.98 6.81 -6.22
C ARG A 206 16.89 5.75 -6.10
N LYS A 207 17.27 4.55 -5.77
CA LYS A 207 16.33 3.46 -5.51
C LYS A 207 15.65 3.68 -4.15
N ILE A 208 14.30 3.77 -4.13
CA ILE A 208 13.51 4.01 -2.92
C ILE A 208 12.96 2.71 -2.37
N LEU A 209 12.49 1.83 -3.25
CA LEU A 209 11.96 0.52 -2.92
C LEU A 209 12.46 -0.50 -3.93
N GLN A 210 12.83 -1.69 -3.46
CA GLN A 210 13.09 -2.83 -4.32
C GLN A 210 12.66 -4.09 -3.57
N VAL A 211 11.68 -4.79 -4.11
CA VAL A 211 11.17 -6.05 -3.55
C VAL A 211 11.02 -7.08 -4.66
N GLN A 212 11.56 -8.26 -4.44
CA GLN A 212 11.49 -9.39 -5.37
C GLN A 212 10.14 -10.09 -5.24
N LYS A 213 9.66 -10.74 -6.30
CA LYS A 213 8.46 -11.56 -6.26
C LYS A 213 8.63 -12.74 -5.29
N GLU A 214 7.57 -13.08 -4.59
CA GLU A 214 7.49 -14.29 -3.78
C GLU A 214 7.11 -15.49 -4.67
N LYS A 215 7.43 -16.71 -4.20
CA LYS A 215 7.16 -17.92 -4.97
C LYS A 215 5.68 -18.27 -5.04
N ASP A 216 4.93 -17.92 -4.00
CA ASP A 216 3.52 -18.22 -3.85
C ASP A 216 2.81 -17.10 -3.03
N VAL A 217 1.52 -17.27 -2.75
CA VAL A 217 0.69 -16.34 -1.98
C VAL A 217 0.34 -16.92 -0.60
N SER A 218 1.19 -17.78 -0.04
CA SER A 218 1.04 -18.32 1.30
C SER A 218 1.21 -17.25 2.38
N LEU A 219 0.72 -17.52 3.60
CA LEU A 219 0.96 -16.63 4.74
C LEU A 219 2.44 -16.39 4.99
N ALA A 220 3.29 -17.40 4.79
CA ALA A 220 4.74 -17.25 4.91
C ALA A 220 5.32 -16.26 3.88
N SER A 221 4.91 -16.37 2.63
CA SER A 221 5.30 -15.45 1.55
C SER A 221 4.80 -14.04 1.80
N ILE A 222 3.56 -13.88 2.30
CA ILE A 222 3.02 -12.59 2.74
C ILE A 222 3.88 -12.01 3.87
N LYS A 223 4.27 -12.80 4.87
CA LYS A 223 5.16 -12.35 5.95
C LYS A 223 6.51 -11.85 5.43
N ASN A 224 7.11 -12.58 4.52
CA ASN A 224 8.36 -12.18 3.87
C ASN A 224 8.22 -10.85 3.12
N ARG A 225 7.15 -10.69 2.35
CA ARG A 225 6.82 -9.45 1.66
C ARG A 225 6.65 -8.29 2.63
N LEU A 226 5.87 -8.45 3.69
CA LEU A 226 5.66 -7.45 4.74
C LEU A 226 6.98 -7.07 5.42
N SER A 227 7.85 -8.04 5.72
CA SER A 227 9.17 -7.80 6.28
C SER A 227 10.05 -6.94 5.38
N ARG A 228 10.03 -7.17 4.06
CA ARG A 228 10.80 -6.38 3.08
C ARG A 228 10.25 -4.97 2.87
N VAL A 229 8.92 -4.80 2.92
CA VAL A 229 8.26 -3.51 2.66
C VAL A 229 8.12 -2.64 3.91
N LEU A 230 7.76 -3.24 5.06
CA LEU A 230 7.46 -2.55 6.32
C LEU A 230 8.61 -2.62 7.34
N GLY A 231 9.60 -3.49 7.09
CA GLY A 231 10.77 -3.68 7.94
C GLY A 231 10.68 -4.92 8.83
N GLN A 232 11.84 -5.38 9.28
CA GLN A 232 12.00 -6.55 10.14
C GLN A 232 11.25 -6.42 11.49
N ASP A 233 11.18 -5.21 12.02
CA ASP A 233 10.50 -4.96 13.30
C ASP A 233 9.00 -5.23 13.21
N PHE A 234 8.36 -4.89 12.07
CA PHE A 234 6.96 -5.29 11.82
C PHE A 234 6.82 -6.81 11.86
N SER A 235 7.68 -7.52 11.13
CA SER A 235 7.62 -8.97 11.01
C SER A 235 7.86 -9.70 12.34
N LYS A 236 8.81 -9.21 13.17
CA LYS A 236 9.14 -9.79 14.49
C LYS A 236 8.01 -9.60 15.51
N ASN A 237 7.26 -8.50 15.40
CA ASN A 237 6.19 -8.16 16.33
C ASN A 237 4.79 -8.50 15.77
N SER A 238 4.70 -9.27 14.67
CA SER A 238 3.42 -9.60 14.03
C SER A 238 2.99 -11.03 14.29
N ILE A 239 1.69 -11.20 14.52
CA ILE A 239 0.99 -12.47 14.70
C ILE A 239 0.15 -12.70 13.46
N SER A 240 0.11 -13.94 12.95
CA SER A 240 -0.78 -14.32 11.86
C SER A 240 -2.21 -14.40 12.32
N ILE A 241 -3.12 -13.95 11.47
CA ILE A 241 -4.56 -14.17 11.61
C ILE A 241 -5.06 -14.95 10.40
N ASP A 242 -5.86 -15.97 10.64
CA ASP A 242 -6.56 -16.76 9.62
C ASP A 242 -7.87 -17.25 10.22
N VAL A 243 -8.96 -16.57 9.87
CA VAL A 243 -10.30 -16.85 10.39
C VAL A 243 -11.30 -16.80 9.25
N THR A 244 -12.10 -17.83 9.12
CA THR A 244 -13.20 -17.91 8.14
C THR A 244 -14.54 -17.92 8.86
N ARG A 245 -15.46 -17.11 8.36
CA ARG A 245 -16.87 -17.13 8.78
C ARG A 245 -17.74 -17.04 7.54
N GLU A 246 -18.59 -18.03 7.35
CA GLU A 246 -19.43 -18.14 6.15
C GLU A 246 -18.56 -18.04 4.88
N ASP A 247 -18.88 -17.10 3.98
CA ASP A 247 -18.17 -16.87 2.73
C ASP A 247 -17.06 -15.80 2.84
N VAL A 248 -16.68 -15.36 4.06
CA VAL A 248 -15.64 -14.37 4.28
C VAL A 248 -14.43 -14.98 4.96
N ASN A 249 -13.29 -14.90 4.32
CA ASN A 249 -12.00 -15.28 4.89
C ASN A 249 -11.19 -14.03 5.25
N LEU A 250 -10.74 -13.95 6.50
CA LEU A 250 -9.92 -12.89 7.08
C LEU A 250 -8.52 -13.45 7.35
N THR A 251 -7.53 -13.03 6.58
CA THR A 251 -6.14 -13.47 6.75
C THR A 251 -5.20 -12.28 6.91
N GLY A 252 -3.94 -12.55 7.29
CA GLY A 252 -2.90 -11.54 7.32
C GLY A 252 -2.10 -11.51 8.61
N TYR A 253 -1.63 -10.31 8.97
CA TYR A 253 -0.75 -10.08 10.11
C TYR A 253 -1.18 -8.85 10.90
N VAL A 254 -1.27 -9.01 12.22
CA VAL A 254 -1.54 -7.94 13.18
C VAL A 254 -0.40 -7.87 14.18
N CYS A 255 0.03 -6.68 14.58
CA CYS A 255 1.15 -6.54 15.48
C CYS A 255 0.72 -6.62 16.95
N LEU A 256 1.65 -7.07 17.81
CA LEU A 256 1.48 -7.03 19.26
C LEU A 256 1.16 -5.60 19.73
N PRO A 257 0.35 -5.43 20.79
CA PRO A 257 0.03 -4.12 21.36
C PRO A 257 1.28 -3.31 21.78
N THR A 258 2.36 -3.98 22.13
CA THR A 258 3.67 -3.38 22.45
C THR A 258 4.33 -2.70 21.25
N TYR A 259 3.97 -3.08 20.02
CA TYR A 259 4.44 -2.46 18.78
C TYR A 259 3.48 -1.36 18.30
N ALA A 260 3.05 -0.48 19.20
CA ALA A 260 2.16 0.62 18.91
C ALA A 260 2.86 1.74 18.11
N ARG A 261 2.11 2.43 17.25
CA ARG A 261 2.60 3.52 16.39
C ARG A 261 1.95 4.85 16.74
N ALA A 262 2.65 5.95 16.45
CA ALA A 262 2.10 7.31 16.64
C ALA A 262 1.08 7.71 15.56
N SER A 263 0.95 6.92 14.47
CA SER A 263 0.03 7.19 13.37
C SER A 263 -0.51 5.90 12.76
N ASN A 264 -1.60 6.02 12.01
CA ASN A 264 -2.22 4.90 11.28
C ASN A 264 -1.54 4.56 9.93
N ALA A 265 -0.34 5.06 9.68
CA ALA A 265 0.36 4.87 8.40
C ALA A 265 0.74 3.40 8.11
N MET A 266 0.76 2.53 9.12
CA MET A 266 1.05 1.11 8.98
C MET A 266 -0.21 0.22 9.11
N GLN A 267 -1.37 0.75 8.71
CA GLN A 267 -2.63 0.01 8.65
C GLN A 267 -2.98 -0.23 7.18
N TYR A 268 -2.89 -1.49 6.75
CA TYR A 268 -3.18 -1.90 5.39
C TYR A 268 -4.37 -2.85 5.40
N PHE A 269 -5.36 -2.55 4.58
CA PHE A 269 -6.54 -3.40 4.36
C PHE A 269 -6.64 -3.72 2.88
N PHE A 270 -6.89 -4.97 2.58
CA PHE A 270 -7.08 -5.47 1.23
C PHE A 270 -8.39 -6.23 1.15
N VAL A 271 -9.25 -5.88 0.21
CA VAL A 271 -10.52 -6.57 -0.07
C VAL A 271 -10.43 -7.11 -1.48
N ASN A 272 -10.47 -8.44 -1.63
CA ASN A 272 -10.28 -9.13 -2.90
C ASN A 272 -9.03 -8.60 -3.65
N SER A 273 -7.88 -8.57 -2.95
CA SER A 273 -6.58 -8.05 -3.40
C SER A 273 -6.49 -6.54 -3.62
N ARG A 274 -7.59 -5.80 -3.52
CA ARG A 274 -7.63 -4.35 -3.69
C ARG A 274 -7.34 -3.64 -2.38
N GLN A 275 -6.35 -2.74 -2.37
CA GLN A 275 -6.06 -1.90 -1.20
C GLN A 275 -7.20 -0.90 -0.96
N VAL A 276 -7.72 -0.89 0.27
CA VAL A 276 -8.79 0.03 0.69
C VAL A 276 -8.40 0.82 1.93
N ARG A 277 -8.98 2.00 2.10
CA ARG A 277 -8.84 2.88 3.28
C ARG A 277 -10.22 3.20 3.84
N ASP A 278 -10.93 2.18 4.22
CA ASP A 278 -12.29 2.27 4.72
C ASP A 278 -12.32 2.63 6.21
N LYS A 279 -13.18 3.59 6.59
CA LYS A 279 -13.30 4.06 7.98
C LYS A 279 -13.85 3.01 8.92
N GLN A 280 -14.72 2.12 8.43
CA GLN A 280 -15.31 1.05 9.24
C GLN A 280 -14.27 -0.02 9.56
N LEU A 281 -13.43 -0.40 8.59
CA LEU A 281 -12.34 -1.35 8.79
C LEU A 281 -11.28 -0.80 9.76
N ILE A 282 -10.90 0.47 9.62
CA ILE A 282 -10.00 1.16 10.55
C ILE A 282 -10.61 1.22 11.95
N GLY A 283 -11.91 1.52 12.06
CA GLY A 283 -12.65 1.52 13.32
C GLY A 283 -12.76 0.14 13.96
N ALA A 284 -12.94 -0.91 13.16
CA ALA A 284 -12.95 -2.29 13.64
C ALA A 284 -11.59 -2.73 14.19
N LEU A 285 -10.50 -2.41 13.48
CA LEU A 285 -9.14 -2.65 13.97
C LEU A 285 -8.89 -1.93 15.29
N ARG A 286 -9.28 -0.67 15.39
CA ARG A 286 -9.13 0.11 16.63
C ARG A 286 -9.94 -0.50 17.79
N ALA A 287 -11.17 -0.95 17.54
CA ALA A 287 -12.00 -1.60 18.54
C ALA A 287 -11.43 -2.95 19.00
N ALA A 288 -10.73 -3.69 18.13
CA ALA A 288 -10.05 -4.91 18.51
C ALA A 288 -8.93 -4.69 19.53
N TYR A 289 -8.28 -3.53 19.47
CA TYR A 289 -7.16 -3.18 20.36
C TYR A 289 -7.53 -2.28 21.54
N SER A 290 -8.82 -1.92 21.71
CA SER A 290 -9.26 -0.94 22.71
C SER A 290 -8.82 -1.25 24.14
N ASP A 291 -8.77 -2.55 24.48
CA ASP A 291 -8.46 -3.03 25.84
C ASP A 291 -6.96 -3.28 26.07
N PHE A 292 -6.17 -3.20 25.00
CA PHE A 292 -4.75 -3.54 25.01
C PHE A 292 -3.81 -2.37 24.71
N MET A 293 -4.37 -1.22 24.26
CA MET A 293 -3.58 -0.12 23.74
C MET A 293 -4.18 1.24 24.11
N PRO A 294 -3.35 2.25 24.48
CA PRO A 294 -3.80 3.63 24.71
C PRO A 294 -4.47 4.24 23.48
N ARG A 295 -5.40 5.19 23.70
CA ARG A 295 -6.23 5.80 22.65
C ARG A 295 -5.43 6.66 21.66
N ASP A 296 -4.28 7.17 22.03
CA ASP A 296 -3.37 7.98 21.21
C ASP A 296 -2.40 7.13 20.36
N ARG A 297 -2.47 5.82 20.47
CA ARG A 297 -1.64 4.87 19.72
C ARG A 297 -2.45 4.11 18.66
N PHE A 298 -1.73 3.64 17.65
CA PHE A 298 -2.31 2.95 16.50
C PHE A 298 -1.65 1.58 16.34
N PRO A 299 -2.43 0.50 16.19
CA PRO A 299 -1.89 -0.81 15.85
C PRO A 299 -1.36 -0.81 14.43
N ALA A 300 -0.27 -1.54 14.17
CA ALA A 300 0.19 -1.85 12.83
C ALA A 300 -0.44 -3.18 12.38
N ALA A 301 -0.92 -3.24 11.14
CA ALA A 301 -1.59 -4.43 10.62
C ALA A 301 -1.59 -4.46 9.08
N ALA A 302 -1.59 -5.66 8.51
CA ALA A 302 -1.87 -5.93 7.11
C ALA A 302 -2.92 -7.04 7.04
N ILE A 303 -4.16 -6.67 6.71
CA ILE A 303 -5.35 -7.52 6.79
C ILE A 303 -5.91 -7.71 5.39
N TYR A 304 -6.14 -8.96 5.02
CA TYR A 304 -6.71 -9.38 3.75
C TYR A 304 -8.10 -9.97 4.01
N ILE A 305 -9.09 -9.43 3.34
CA ILE A 305 -10.48 -9.89 3.39
C ILE A 305 -10.79 -10.46 2.00
N LYS A 306 -11.05 -11.75 1.94
CA LYS A 306 -11.49 -12.43 0.72
C LYS A 306 -12.96 -12.80 0.88
N CYS A 307 -13.80 -12.34 -0.02
CA CYS A 307 -15.24 -12.61 -0.02
C CYS A 307 -15.73 -12.71 -1.48
N ARG A 308 -16.94 -13.23 -1.64
CA ARG A 308 -17.59 -13.26 -2.96
C ARG A 308 -17.76 -11.84 -3.50
N PRO A 309 -17.65 -11.62 -4.83
CA PRO A 309 -17.81 -10.30 -5.43
C PRO A 309 -19.15 -9.61 -5.11
N ASP A 310 -20.24 -10.39 -4.98
CA ASP A 310 -21.58 -9.88 -4.64
C ASP A 310 -21.75 -9.45 -3.17
N PHE A 311 -20.76 -9.72 -2.30
CA PHE A 311 -20.75 -9.30 -0.90
C PHE A 311 -20.17 -7.89 -0.68
N VAL A 312 -19.49 -7.32 -1.70
CA VAL A 312 -18.83 -6.04 -1.59
C VAL A 312 -18.99 -5.20 -2.84
N ASP A 313 -19.50 -3.99 -2.68
CA ASP A 313 -19.47 -2.98 -3.73
C ASP A 313 -18.16 -2.18 -3.65
N VAL A 314 -17.35 -2.24 -4.68
CA VAL A 314 -16.07 -1.54 -4.82
C VAL A 314 -16.18 -0.25 -5.63
N ASN A 315 -17.36 0.04 -6.20
CA ASN A 315 -17.61 1.21 -7.05
C ASN A 315 -18.20 2.40 -6.27
N VAL A 316 -17.80 2.57 -5.03
CA VAL A 316 -18.30 3.63 -4.12
C VAL A 316 -17.60 4.97 -4.34
N HIS A 317 -16.30 4.95 -4.66
CA HIS A 317 -15.46 6.14 -4.80
C HIS A 317 -14.67 6.09 -6.12
N PRO A 318 -14.45 7.22 -6.83
CA PRO A 318 -13.68 7.22 -8.09
C PRO A 318 -12.30 6.58 -7.96
N GLY A 319 -11.58 6.87 -6.87
CA GLY A 319 -10.28 6.28 -6.55
C GLY A 319 -10.33 4.85 -5.98
N LYS A 320 -11.54 4.24 -5.91
CA LYS A 320 -11.76 2.87 -5.42
C LYS A 320 -11.12 2.58 -4.05
N SER A 321 -10.99 3.61 -3.22
CA SER A 321 -10.35 3.52 -1.90
C SER A 321 -11.32 3.12 -0.78
N GLU A 322 -12.63 3.24 -1.00
CA GLU A 322 -13.68 2.86 -0.07
C GLU A 322 -14.52 1.74 -0.65
N VAL A 323 -15.07 0.89 0.21
CA VAL A 323 -15.91 -0.24 -0.18
C VAL A 323 -17.18 -0.27 0.68
N ARG A 324 -18.24 -0.87 0.15
CA ARG A 324 -19.47 -1.06 0.91
C ARG A 324 -19.75 -2.58 0.98
N PHE A 325 -19.67 -3.14 2.17
CA PHE A 325 -20.02 -4.53 2.41
C PHE A 325 -21.55 -4.69 2.52
N ARG A 326 -22.05 -5.82 2.08
CA ARG A 326 -23.47 -6.21 2.24
C ARG A 326 -23.84 -6.37 3.72
N ASP A 327 -22.93 -6.95 4.52
CA ASP A 327 -23.03 -7.04 5.98
C ASP A 327 -21.82 -6.36 6.67
N PRO A 328 -21.89 -5.05 6.91
CA PRO A 328 -20.81 -4.31 7.59
C PRO A 328 -20.60 -4.74 9.05
N GLN A 329 -21.68 -5.18 9.73
CA GLN A 329 -21.63 -5.59 11.14
C GLN A 329 -20.95 -6.95 11.29
N GLY A 330 -21.24 -7.90 10.40
CA GLY A 330 -20.57 -9.20 10.35
C GLY A 330 -19.08 -9.05 10.10
N ILE A 331 -18.67 -8.21 9.14
CA ILE A 331 -17.26 -7.91 8.87
C ILE A 331 -16.58 -7.27 10.10
N ARG A 332 -17.21 -6.28 10.71
CA ARG A 332 -16.70 -5.65 11.94
C ARG A 332 -16.51 -6.68 13.06
N SER A 333 -17.52 -7.52 13.31
CA SER A 333 -17.49 -8.57 14.32
C SER A 333 -16.37 -9.57 14.05
N LEU A 334 -16.20 -10.02 12.79
CA LEU A 334 -15.14 -10.94 12.38
C LEU A 334 -13.76 -10.38 12.67
N ILE A 335 -13.50 -9.11 12.30
CA ILE A 335 -12.22 -8.44 12.56
C ILE A 335 -11.97 -8.33 14.07
N VAL A 336 -12.92 -7.82 14.83
CA VAL A 336 -12.74 -7.60 16.28
C VAL A 336 -12.51 -8.91 17.01
N THR A 337 -13.35 -9.91 16.76
CA THR A 337 -13.25 -11.20 17.44
C THR A 337 -11.98 -11.95 17.05
N GLY A 338 -11.69 -12.03 15.75
CA GLY A 338 -10.49 -12.74 15.25
C GLY A 338 -9.20 -12.14 15.76
N ILE A 339 -9.07 -10.81 15.78
CA ILE A 339 -7.88 -10.14 16.29
C ILE A 339 -7.75 -10.32 17.81
N ARG A 340 -8.83 -10.13 18.58
CA ARG A 340 -8.80 -10.32 20.04
C ARG A 340 -8.38 -11.74 20.41
N GLN A 341 -8.87 -12.73 19.67
CA GLN A 341 -8.52 -14.13 19.92
C GLN A 341 -7.01 -14.39 19.72
N VAL A 342 -6.41 -13.92 18.62
CA VAL A 342 -4.97 -14.15 18.38
C VAL A 342 -4.09 -13.37 19.35
N ILE A 343 -4.48 -12.16 19.76
CA ILE A 343 -3.74 -11.38 20.77
C ILE A 343 -3.80 -12.09 22.14
N ALA A 344 -4.95 -12.62 22.54
CA ALA A 344 -5.10 -13.33 23.80
C ALA A 344 -4.25 -14.60 23.86
N ILE A 345 -4.25 -15.39 22.77
CA ILE A 345 -3.42 -16.62 22.69
C ILE A 345 -1.93 -16.29 22.83
N GLU A 346 -1.44 -15.25 22.16
CA GLU A 346 -0.03 -14.88 22.22
C GLU A 346 0.36 -14.23 23.57
N GLY A 347 -0.56 -13.48 24.18
CA GLY A 347 -0.40 -12.95 25.53
C GLY A 347 -0.23 -14.07 26.58
N HIS A 348 -0.98 -15.17 26.47
CA HIS A 348 -0.81 -16.34 27.32
C HIS A 348 0.51 -17.09 27.07
N ARG A 349 0.97 -17.20 25.82
CA ARG A 349 2.26 -17.82 25.49
C ARG A 349 3.44 -17.05 26.08
N SER A 350 3.44 -15.74 25.98
CA SER A 350 4.50 -14.91 26.54
C SER A 350 4.55 -14.96 28.08
N SER A 351 3.41 -15.03 28.74
CA SER A 351 3.36 -15.18 30.21
C SER A 351 3.82 -16.56 30.68
N SER A 352 3.47 -17.64 29.96
CA SER A 352 3.93 -18.99 30.30
C SER A 352 5.43 -19.19 30.06
N THR A 353 5.99 -18.57 29.03
CA THR A 353 7.44 -18.61 28.75
C THR A 353 8.24 -17.87 29.83
N LEU A 354 7.74 -16.72 30.30
CA LEU A 354 8.36 -15.97 31.41
C LEU A 354 8.27 -16.74 32.73
N SER A 355 7.14 -17.39 33.00
CA SER A 355 7.01 -18.22 34.22
C SER A 355 7.92 -19.44 34.18
N THR A 356 8.09 -20.09 33.04
CA THR A 356 9.00 -21.25 32.87
C THR A 356 10.47 -20.82 32.97
N ALA A 357 10.84 -19.66 32.40
CA ALA A 357 12.17 -19.09 32.52
C ALA A 357 12.50 -18.68 34.00
N ALA A 358 11.52 -18.08 34.69
CA ALA A 358 11.66 -17.74 36.09
C ALA A 358 11.79 -18.97 36.98
N LEU A 359 11.00 -20.03 36.73
CA LEU A 359 11.10 -21.32 37.44
C LEU A 359 12.40 -22.06 37.11
N GLY A 360 12.93 -21.94 35.90
CA GLY A 360 14.24 -22.47 35.50
C GLY A 360 15.39 -21.76 36.25
N ALA A 361 15.33 -20.43 36.32
CA ALA A 361 16.31 -19.63 37.05
C ALA A 361 16.30 -19.90 38.59
N MET A 362 15.14 -20.27 39.15
CA MET A 362 15.04 -20.67 40.55
C MET A 362 15.55 -22.09 40.85
N ARG A 363 15.70 -22.95 39.83
CA ARG A 363 16.21 -24.33 40.00
C ARG A 363 17.73 -24.45 40.02
N GLU A 364 18.49 -23.45 39.61
CA GLU A 364 19.97 -23.50 39.59
C GLU A 364 20.69 -23.07 40.88
N GLN A 365 19.97 -22.82 41.96
CA GLN A 365 20.60 -22.57 43.28
C GLN A 365 20.32 -23.69 44.29
N THR A 366 20.66 -24.93 43.93
CA THR A 366 20.94 -25.93 44.98
C THR A 366 22.40 -25.80 45.36
N HIS A 367 22.65 -25.11 46.48
CA HIS A 367 23.93 -25.08 47.16
C HIS A 367 24.39 -26.52 47.40
N GLN A 368 25.52 -26.93 46.83
CA GLN A 368 26.31 -28.03 47.31
C GLN A 368 26.98 -27.56 48.63
N MET A 369 26.56 -28.14 49.76
CA MET A 369 27.30 -28.02 51.02
C MET A 369 28.63 -28.77 50.85
N PRO A 370 29.79 -28.19 51.25
CA PRO A 370 31.03 -28.93 51.32
C PRO A 370 31.00 -29.84 52.55
N SER A 371 31.29 -31.10 52.35
CA SER A 371 31.53 -32.10 53.42
C SER A 371 32.74 -31.70 54.23
N ALA A 372 32.54 -31.72 55.56
CA ALA A 372 33.60 -31.55 56.54
C ALA A 372 34.61 -32.72 56.47
N ASN A 373 35.86 -32.41 56.28
CA ASN A 373 36.96 -33.25 56.74
C ASN A 373 37.85 -32.47 57.71
N ASN A 374 37.95 -33.04 58.92
CA ASN A 374 38.92 -32.70 59.98
C ASN A 374 40.36 -32.76 59.43
N GLU A 375 41.21 -31.78 59.84
CA GLU A 375 42.41 -32.02 60.65
C GLU A 375 43.26 -30.75 60.78
N GLN A 376 43.60 -30.53 62.07
CA GLN A 376 44.81 -29.94 62.67
C GLN A 376 45.05 -28.41 62.63
N VAL A 377 44.76 -27.82 63.78
CA VAL A 377 45.65 -27.10 64.74
C VAL A 377 46.97 -26.57 64.17
N THR A 378 47.13 -25.24 64.19
CA THR A 378 48.15 -24.49 64.96
C THR A 378 48.04 -22.97 64.80
N LYS A 379 47.95 -22.32 65.94
CA LYS A 379 48.47 -21.00 66.37
C LYS A 379 48.90 -19.96 65.31
N ASN A 380 48.30 -18.77 65.28
CA ASN A 380 48.92 -17.60 65.90
C ASN A 380 48.05 -16.34 65.93
N SER A 381 48.09 -15.68 67.02
CA SER A 381 47.51 -14.45 67.48
C SER A 381 47.99 -13.20 66.72
N LYS A 382 47.17 -12.15 66.88
CA LYS A 382 47.42 -10.69 66.76
C LYS A 382 47.01 -10.04 65.41
N ASN A 383 45.99 -9.28 65.40
CA ASN A 383 45.93 -7.91 65.86
C ASN A 383 44.51 -7.32 65.63
N MET A 384 44.04 -6.80 66.71
CA MET A 384 42.88 -5.95 66.91
C MET A 384 43.21 -4.51 66.46
N LYS A 385 42.33 -3.86 65.74
CA LYS A 385 41.96 -2.43 65.79
C LYS A 385 40.92 -2.14 64.78
N MET A 386 39.71 -1.89 65.21
CA MET A 386 39.04 -0.59 65.44
C MET A 386 38.94 0.31 64.23
N MET A 387 37.73 0.55 63.76
CA MET A 387 36.90 1.79 63.77
C MET A 387 35.67 1.59 62.86
N LYS A 388 34.46 1.54 63.36
CA LYS A 388 33.49 2.56 63.79
C LYS A 388 33.22 3.67 62.77
N ASN A 389 31.93 3.75 62.50
CA ASN A 389 31.14 4.91 62.06
C ASN A 389 31.21 5.20 60.54
N CYS A 390 30.11 5.52 59.86
CA CYS A 390 28.91 6.33 60.14
C CYS A 390 27.88 6.03 59.05
N LEU A 391 26.72 5.71 59.30
CA LEU A 391 25.41 6.35 59.23
C LEU A 391 25.27 7.59 58.33
N LEU A 392 24.23 7.56 57.48
CA LEU A 392 23.16 8.52 57.25
C LEU A 392 23.10 9.25 55.87
N TYR A 393 21.90 9.11 55.28
CA TYR A 393 21.09 10.03 54.48
C TYR A 393 21.69 10.53 53.15
N THR A 394 21.04 10.40 52.09
CA THR A 394 19.67 10.86 51.62
C THR A 394 19.17 9.99 50.50
#